data_3e5beabad384696ac05d63325ae4d7a8
#
_entry.id   3e5beabad384696ac05d63325ae4d7a8
#
_cell.length_a   1.000
_cell.length_b   1.000
_cell.length_c   1.000
_cell.angle_alpha   90.00
_cell.angle_beta   90.00
_cell.angle_gamma   90.00
#
_symmetry.space_group_name_H-M   'P 1'
#
loop_
_entity.id
_entity.type
_entity.pdbx_description
1 polymer ?
#
loop_
_entity_poly.entity_id
_entity_poly.type
_entity_poly.pdbx_seq_one_letter_code
_entity_poly.pdbx_strand_id
1 'polypeptide(L)'
;MDELFHVSERKSTIGTELRAGLTTFLAMAYIIAVNPAVLSGAGIDAGALACATCLGAGIMTICMGIFANRPLACASGLGVNAMIAGITTTVCGGDWHVAMSVIFLEGIVILLLVLCGLREAIMDAIPVVLRHAISVGLGLFIAMIGLCDAGIITAGAGTLVGLGDIASPTFIVGIISIVVTVALASRNVPCLLYTSPSPRDRT
;
A
#
# COMPACT_ATOMS: atom_id res chain seq x y z
N MET A 1 -14.40 23.45 -13.08
CA MET A 1 -13.44 22.35 -12.89
C MET A 1 -12.00 22.81 -13.08
N ASP A 2 -11.73 23.66 -14.06
CA ASP A 2 -10.38 24.18 -14.29
C ASP A 2 -9.89 25.09 -13.17
N GLU A 3 -10.78 25.87 -12.55
CA GLU A 3 -10.46 26.71 -11.39
C GLU A 3 -10.07 25.91 -10.13
N LEU A 4 -10.56 24.66 -9.97
CA LEU A 4 -10.27 23.84 -8.80
C LEU A 4 -9.03 22.95 -9.02
N PHE A 5 -8.83 22.44 -10.22
CA PHE A 5 -7.82 21.39 -10.48
C PHE A 5 -6.66 21.86 -11.36
N HIS A 6 -6.66 23.10 -11.84
CA HIS A 6 -5.60 23.71 -12.67
C HIS A 6 -5.14 22.79 -13.84
N VAL A 7 -6.09 22.11 -14.49
CA VAL A 7 -5.83 21.12 -15.53
C VAL A 7 -5.13 21.73 -16.74
N SER A 8 -5.55 22.97 -17.12
CA SER A 8 -4.97 23.73 -18.23
C SER A 8 -3.52 24.13 -17.96
N GLU A 9 -3.18 24.54 -16.74
CA GLU A 9 -1.82 24.90 -16.34
C GLU A 9 -0.87 23.71 -16.41
N ARG A 10 -1.38 22.50 -16.16
CA ARG A 10 -0.63 21.24 -16.22
C ARG A 10 -0.51 20.68 -17.62
N LYS A 11 -1.05 21.37 -18.65
CA LYS A 11 -1.09 20.89 -20.04
C LYS A 11 -1.69 19.50 -20.16
N SER A 12 -2.65 19.15 -19.28
CA SER A 12 -3.36 17.89 -19.25
C SER A 12 -4.77 18.03 -19.84
N THR A 13 -5.43 16.92 -20.09
CA THR A 13 -6.84 16.87 -20.50
C THR A 13 -7.65 16.07 -19.50
N ILE A 14 -8.94 16.37 -19.36
CA ILE A 14 -9.85 15.65 -18.46
C ILE A 14 -9.81 14.13 -18.73
N GLY A 15 -9.71 13.74 -20.02
CA GLY A 15 -9.59 12.32 -20.38
C GLY A 15 -8.29 11.66 -19.91
N THR A 16 -7.19 12.42 -19.89
CA THR A 16 -5.89 11.93 -19.37
C THR A 16 -5.94 11.78 -17.86
N GLU A 17 -6.50 12.77 -17.15
CA GLU A 17 -6.66 12.73 -15.69
C GLU A 17 -7.57 11.58 -15.25
N LEU A 18 -8.68 11.34 -15.97
CA LEU A 18 -9.58 10.24 -15.67
C LEU A 18 -8.90 8.87 -15.88
N ARG A 19 -8.13 8.71 -16.95
CA ARG A 19 -7.36 7.49 -17.20
C ARG A 19 -6.30 7.28 -16.12
N ALA A 20 -5.59 8.34 -15.73
CA ALA A 20 -4.61 8.30 -14.65
C ALA A 20 -5.26 7.89 -13.32
N GLY A 21 -6.40 8.48 -12.97
CA GLY A 21 -7.16 8.13 -11.77
C GLY A 21 -7.63 6.66 -11.78
N LEU A 22 -8.18 6.19 -12.90
CA LEU A 22 -8.60 4.80 -13.06
C LEU A 22 -7.42 3.82 -12.91
N THR A 23 -6.28 4.16 -13.50
CA THR A 23 -5.07 3.33 -13.41
C THR A 23 -4.54 3.28 -11.98
N THR A 24 -4.53 4.42 -11.29
CA THR A 24 -4.14 4.49 -9.87
C THR A 24 -5.09 3.67 -9.00
N PHE A 25 -6.39 3.76 -9.25
CA PHE A 25 -7.40 2.95 -8.55
C PHE A 25 -7.15 1.45 -8.76
N LEU A 26 -6.97 1.01 -10.01
CA LEU A 26 -6.71 -0.40 -10.33
C LEU A 26 -5.40 -0.92 -9.70
N ALA A 27 -4.36 -0.07 -9.67
CA ALA A 27 -3.10 -0.42 -9.03
C ALA A 27 -3.22 -0.60 -7.51
N MET A 28 -4.19 0.08 -6.86
CA MET A 28 -4.40 0.02 -5.41
C MET A 28 -5.58 -0.87 -5.00
N ALA A 29 -6.40 -1.33 -5.95
CA ALA A 29 -7.61 -2.10 -5.66
C ALA A 29 -7.32 -3.40 -4.89
N TYR A 30 -6.12 -3.97 -5.03
CA TYR A 30 -5.73 -5.17 -4.30
C TYR A 30 -5.82 -5.02 -2.77
N ILE A 31 -5.68 -3.80 -2.25
CA ILE A 31 -5.70 -3.55 -0.80
C ILE A 31 -7.07 -3.86 -0.18
N ILE A 32 -8.14 -3.81 -0.99
CA ILE A 32 -9.50 -4.15 -0.56
C ILE A 32 -9.58 -5.62 -0.13
N ALA A 33 -8.80 -6.49 -0.75
CA ALA A 33 -8.74 -7.91 -0.42
C ALA A 33 -7.63 -8.22 0.59
N VAL A 34 -6.42 -7.67 0.37
CA VAL A 34 -5.23 -8.01 1.17
C VAL A 34 -5.30 -7.42 2.57
N ASN A 35 -5.83 -6.20 2.73
CA ASN A 35 -5.92 -5.59 4.05
C ASN A 35 -6.84 -6.37 5.02
N PRO A 36 -8.06 -6.76 4.64
CA PRO A 36 -8.88 -7.65 5.46
C PRO A 36 -8.23 -9.00 5.73
N ALA A 37 -7.54 -9.59 4.74
CA ALA A 37 -6.86 -10.87 4.91
C ALA A 37 -5.77 -10.80 5.99
N VAL A 38 -4.96 -9.74 6.00
CA VAL A 38 -3.90 -9.52 7.00
C VAL A 38 -4.47 -9.25 8.39
N LEU A 39 -5.48 -8.39 8.50
CA LEU A 39 -6.06 -7.98 9.79
C LEU A 39 -7.08 -8.97 10.35
N SER A 40 -7.68 -9.84 9.55
CA SER A 40 -8.59 -10.88 10.05
C SER A 40 -7.91 -11.85 11.02
N GLY A 41 -6.59 -12.03 10.90
CA GLY A 41 -5.77 -12.75 11.86
C GLY A 41 -5.80 -12.17 13.28
N ALA A 42 -6.20 -10.91 13.44
CA ALA A 42 -6.40 -10.25 14.73
C ALA A 42 -7.81 -10.47 15.32
N GLY A 43 -8.66 -11.29 14.70
CA GLY A 43 -10.01 -11.60 15.19
C GLY A 43 -11.10 -10.60 14.78
N ILE A 44 -10.82 -9.71 13.84
CA ILE A 44 -11.79 -8.73 13.32
C ILE A 44 -12.53 -9.33 12.12
N ASP A 45 -13.83 -9.03 11.99
CA ASP A 45 -14.63 -9.46 10.85
C ASP A 45 -14.09 -8.90 9.52
N ALA A 46 -13.79 -9.80 8.57
CA ALA A 46 -13.22 -9.44 7.27
C ALA A 46 -14.13 -8.52 6.44
N GLY A 47 -15.45 -8.68 6.56
CA GLY A 47 -16.42 -7.82 5.86
C GLY A 47 -16.40 -6.39 6.40
N ALA A 48 -16.38 -6.23 7.71
CA ALA A 48 -16.27 -4.93 8.37
C ALA A 48 -14.95 -4.24 8.02
N LEU A 49 -13.83 -5.00 8.00
CA LEU A 49 -12.52 -4.49 7.60
C LEU A 49 -12.48 -4.02 6.14
N ALA A 50 -13.10 -4.77 5.22
CA ALA A 50 -13.20 -4.37 3.82
C ALA A 50 -13.97 -3.06 3.67
N CYS A 51 -15.13 -2.94 4.31
CA CYS A 51 -15.93 -1.70 4.29
C CYS A 51 -15.15 -0.52 4.89
N ALA A 52 -14.51 -0.70 6.04
CA ALA A 52 -13.72 0.35 6.68
C ALA A 52 -12.53 0.78 5.80
N THR A 53 -11.84 -0.17 5.18
CA THR A 53 -10.73 0.10 4.26
C THR A 53 -11.19 0.90 3.04
N CYS A 54 -12.30 0.50 2.41
CA CYS A 54 -12.86 1.20 1.25
C CYS A 54 -13.29 2.63 1.59
N LEU A 55 -14.01 2.80 2.72
CA LEU A 55 -14.48 4.12 3.15
C LEU A 55 -13.32 5.03 3.53
N GLY A 56 -12.38 4.52 4.34
CA GLY A 56 -11.21 5.29 4.77
C GLY A 56 -10.32 5.70 3.60
N ALA A 57 -9.96 4.76 2.74
CA ALA A 57 -9.16 5.04 1.53
C ALA A 57 -9.88 5.99 0.57
N GLY A 58 -11.19 5.81 0.38
CA GLY A 58 -12.01 6.67 -0.49
C GLY A 58 -12.05 8.11 0.02
N ILE A 59 -12.39 8.31 1.28
CA ILE A 59 -12.47 9.65 1.90
C ILE A 59 -11.10 10.33 1.85
N MET A 60 -10.03 9.64 2.26
CA MET A 60 -8.68 10.22 2.26
C MET A 60 -8.17 10.55 0.86
N THR A 61 -8.46 9.71 -0.14
CA THR A 61 -8.10 9.97 -1.54
C THR A 61 -8.85 11.18 -2.10
N ILE A 62 -10.16 11.31 -1.80
CA ILE A 62 -10.95 12.47 -2.20
C ILE A 62 -10.42 13.75 -1.52
N CYS A 63 -10.15 13.70 -0.22
CA CYS A 63 -9.55 14.82 0.49
C CYS A 63 -8.19 15.21 -0.10
N MET A 64 -7.33 14.25 -0.44
CA MET A 64 -6.05 14.52 -1.08
C MET A 64 -6.24 15.19 -2.46
N GLY A 65 -7.21 14.75 -3.24
CA GLY A 65 -7.54 15.37 -4.53
C GLY A 65 -8.03 16.81 -4.39
N ILE A 66 -8.89 17.09 -3.42
CA ILE A 66 -9.51 18.41 -3.24
C ILE A 66 -8.53 19.39 -2.57
N PHE A 67 -7.91 19.01 -1.44
CA PHE A 67 -7.08 19.90 -0.65
C PHE A 67 -5.64 20.03 -1.17
N ALA A 68 -5.03 18.91 -1.53
CA ALA A 68 -3.64 18.91 -2.02
C ALA A 68 -3.53 19.08 -3.54
N ASN A 69 -4.64 18.98 -4.27
CA ASN A 69 -4.68 19.03 -5.74
C ASN A 69 -3.63 18.11 -6.38
N ARG A 70 -3.49 16.89 -5.84
CA ARG A 70 -2.55 15.86 -6.32
C ARG A 70 -3.29 14.57 -6.60
N PRO A 71 -3.07 13.91 -7.75
CA PRO A 71 -3.68 12.63 -8.10
C PRO A 71 -2.99 11.47 -7.37
N LEU A 72 -3.02 11.51 -6.03
CA LEU A 72 -2.41 10.50 -5.18
C LEU A 72 -3.52 9.72 -4.48
N ALA A 73 -3.52 8.40 -4.63
CA ALA A 73 -4.39 7.54 -3.86
C ALA A 73 -3.77 7.29 -2.47
N CYS A 74 -4.60 7.40 -1.45
CA CYS A 74 -4.22 7.17 -0.06
C CYS A 74 -4.90 5.88 0.44
N ALA A 75 -4.11 4.97 0.99
CA ALA A 75 -4.62 3.75 1.61
C ALA A 75 -3.77 3.37 2.82
N SER A 76 -4.24 2.41 3.61
CA SER A 76 -3.52 1.91 4.77
C SER A 76 -2.22 1.20 4.35
N GLY A 77 -1.15 1.37 5.15
CA GLY A 77 0.13 0.72 4.91
C GLY A 77 0.11 -0.74 5.34
N LEU A 78 0.27 -1.67 4.40
CA LEU A 78 0.27 -3.12 4.70
C LEU A 78 1.31 -3.53 5.75
N GLY A 79 2.49 -2.88 5.76
CA GLY A 79 3.54 -3.15 6.73
C GLY A 79 3.11 -2.87 8.16
N VAL A 80 2.48 -1.72 8.38
CA VAL A 80 1.94 -1.34 9.68
C VAL A 80 0.80 -2.28 10.08
N ASN A 81 -0.08 -2.63 9.15
CA ASN A 81 -1.20 -3.52 9.43
C ASN A 81 -0.75 -4.93 9.82
N ALA A 82 0.26 -5.48 9.16
CA ALA A 82 0.85 -6.78 9.53
C ALA A 82 1.49 -6.72 10.93
N MET A 83 2.18 -5.62 11.25
CA MET A 83 2.75 -5.41 12.58
C MET A 83 1.66 -5.33 13.64
N ILE A 84 0.55 -4.63 13.36
CA ILE A 84 -0.59 -4.52 14.28
C ILE A 84 -1.25 -5.88 14.51
N ALA A 85 -1.48 -6.67 13.47
CA ALA A 85 -1.99 -8.03 13.61
C ALA A 85 -1.10 -8.88 14.52
N GLY A 86 0.23 -8.78 14.37
CA GLY A 86 1.19 -9.44 15.24
C GLY A 86 1.15 -8.94 16.70
N ILE A 87 1.08 -7.63 16.91
CA ILE A 87 1.00 -7.04 18.27
C ILE A 87 -0.32 -7.42 18.94
N THR A 88 -1.43 -7.44 18.21
CA THR A 88 -2.74 -7.83 18.75
C THR A 88 -2.69 -9.23 19.34
N THR A 89 -2.07 -10.17 18.64
CA THR A 89 -1.97 -11.57 19.09
C THR A 89 -0.96 -11.78 20.21
N THR A 90 0.18 -11.07 20.18
CA THR A 90 1.30 -11.32 21.11
C THR A 90 1.27 -10.43 22.35
N VAL A 91 0.85 -9.18 22.24
CA VAL A 91 0.93 -8.18 23.31
C VAL A 91 -0.44 -7.86 23.88
N CYS A 92 -1.45 -7.72 23.03
CA CYS A 92 -2.82 -7.35 23.46
C CYS A 92 -3.69 -8.55 23.86
N GLY A 93 -3.13 -9.77 23.92
CA GLY A 93 -3.88 -10.96 24.31
C GLY A 93 -5.04 -11.33 23.37
N GLY A 94 -4.99 -10.88 22.12
CA GLY A 94 -6.05 -11.08 21.12
C GLY A 94 -7.15 -10.02 21.13
N ASP A 95 -7.05 -9.01 21.98
CA ASP A 95 -8.05 -7.91 22.00
C ASP A 95 -7.69 -6.85 20.96
N TRP A 96 -8.41 -6.89 19.84
CA TRP A 96 -8.24 -5.93 18.75
C TRP A 96 -8.67 -4.50 19.12
N HIS A 97 -9.55 -4.29 20.10
CA HIS A 97 -9.95 -2.96 20.55
C HIS A 97 -8.78 -2.19 21.15
N VAL A 98 -7.92 -2.88 21.89
CA VAL A 98 -6.70 -2.29 22.47
C VAL A 98 -5.74 -1.89 21.36
N ALA A 99 -5.53 -2.78 20.36
CA ALA A 99 -4.68 -2.48 19.23
C ALA A 99 -5.19 -1.28 18.41
N MET A 100 -6.49 -1.18 18.14
CA MET A 100 -7.07 -0.05 17.43
C MET A 100 -6.98 1.26 18.24
N SER A 101 -7.06 1.20 19.56
CA SER A 101 -6.86 2.37 20.42
C SER A 101 -5.42 2.89 20.33
N VAL A 102 -4.43 2.01 20.25
CA VAL A 102 -3.01 2.40 20.04
C VAL A 102 -2.83 3.11 18.72
N ILE A 103 -3.42 2.59 17.62
CA ILE A 103 -3.36 3.23 16.28
C ILE A 103 -4.01 4.63 16.32
N PHE A 104 -5.14 4.74 17.00
CA PHE A 104 -5.82 6.03 17.12
C PHE A 104 -4.94 7.06 17.84
N LEU A 105 -4.30 6.66 18.95
CA LEU A 105 -3.35 7.51 19.68
C LEU A 105 -2.14 7.87 18.81
N GLU A 106 -1.59 6.91 18.07
CA GLU A 106 -0.50 7.16 17.12
C GLU A 106 -0.91 8.22 16.09
N GLY A 107 -2.11 8.10 15.53
CA GLY A 107 -2.64 9.08 14.58
C GLY A 107 -2.72 10.49 15.16
N ILE A 108 -3.16 10.63 16.41
CA ILE A 108 -3.21 11.92 17.13
C ILE A 108 -1.79 12.48 17.33
N VAL A 109 -0.84 11.65 17.76
CA VAL A 109 0.55 12.08 17.97
C VAL A 109 1.17 12.56 16.65
N ILE A 110 0.97 11.81 15.55
CA ILE A 110 1.46 12.20 14.22
C ILE A 110 0.82 13.52 13.78
N LEU A 111 -0.49 13.69 13.99
CA LEU A 111 -1.19 14.95 13.68
C LEU A 111 -0.58 16.13 14.41
N LEU A 112 -0.34 15.99 15.72
CA LEU A 112 0.30 17.03 16.52
C LEU A 112 1.72 17.36 16.03
N LEU A 113 2.50 16.34 15.70
CA LEU A 113 3.86 16.52 15.14
C LEU A 113 3.83 17.27 13.79
N VAL A 114 2.82 16.99 12.95
CA VAL A 114 2.64 17.69 11.67
C VAL A 114 2.27 19.15 11.90
N LEU A 115 1.35 19.44 12.82
CA LEU A 115 0.92 20.81 13.15
C LEU A 115 2.05 21.65 13.77
N CYS A 116 2.97 21.00 14.51
CA CYS A 116 4.16 21.66 15.06
C CYS A 116 5.28 21.85 14.04
N GLY A 117 5.11 21.38 12.78
CA GLY A 117 6.15 21.45 11.75
C GLY A 117 7.35 20.52 11.96
N LEU A 118 7.32 19.71 13.03
CA LEU A 118 8.42 18.83 13.40
C LEU A 118 8.62 17.69 12.39
N ARG A 119 7.56 17.33 11.66
CA ARG A 119 7.62 16.30 10.60
C ARG A 119 8.60 16.68 9.50
N GLU A 120 8.62 17.93 9.05
CA GLU A 120 9.56 18.40 8.02
C GLU A 120 10.99 18.30 8.53
N ALA A 121 11.25 18.77 9.75
CA ALA A 121 12.57 18.67 10.38
C ALA A 121 13.06 17.21 10.51
N ILE A 122 12.19 16.28 10.87
CA ILE A 122 12.52 14.85 10.96
C ILE A 122 12.82 14.30 9.55
N MET A 123 12.01 14.63 8.56
CA MET A 123 12.21 14.15 7.18
C MET A 123 13.50 14.69 6.57
N ASP A 124 13.89 15.92 6.89
CA ASP A 124 15.13 16.52 6.43
C ASP A 124 16.35 15.98 7.16
N ALA A 125 16.20 15.58 8.42
CA ALA A 125 17.25 14.93 9.20
C ALA A 125 17.58 13.51 8.69
N ILE A 126 16.68 12.86 7.93
CA ILE A 126 16.91 11.50 7.41
C ILE A 126 17.85 11.56 6.20
N PRO A 127 19.04 10.92 6.26
CA PRO A 127 19.95 10.85 5.13
C PRO A 127 19.30 10.23 3.89
N VAL A 128 19.65 10.71 2.70
CA VAL A 128 19.10 10.23 1.42
C VAL A 128 19.28 8.72 1.24
N VAL A 129 20.42 8.19 1.70
CA VAL A 129 20.71 6.75 1.66
C VAL A 129 19.69 5.96 2.47
N LEU A 130 19.29 6.46 3.64
CA LEU A 130 18.28 5.79 4.46
C LEU A 130 16.90 5.82 3.83
N ARG A 131 16.52 6.91 3.16
CA ARG A 131 15.26 6.99 2.40
C ARG A 131 15.20 5.94 1.29
N HIS A 132 16.29 5.75 0.56
CA HIS A 132 16.39 4.69 -0.46
C HIS A 132 16.33 3.29 0.16
N ALA A 133 17.02 3.08 1.28
CA ALA A 133 16.99 1.80 1.99
C ALA A 133 15.57 1.44 2.47
N ILE A 134 14.81 2.42 3.00
CA ILE A 134 13.41 2.23 3.40
C ILE A 134 12.56 1.81 2.18
N SER A 135 12.73 2.47 1.03
CA SER A 135 11.98 2.14 -0.18
C SER A 135 12.27 0.72 -0.68
N VAL A 136 13.54 0.30 -0.66
CA VAL A 136 13.95 -1.06 -1.03
C VAL A 136 13.40 -2.08 -0.02
N GLY A 137 13.50 -1.80 1.27
CA GLY A 137 12.97 -2.67 2.33
C GLY A 137 11.46 -2.85 2.21
N LEU A 138 10.71 -1.77 1.93
CA LEU A 138 9.27 -1.85 1.70
C LEU A 138 8.92 -2.68 0.45
N GLY A 139 9.69 -2.52 -0.63
CA GLY A 139 9.51 -3.31 -1.85
C GLY A 139 9.73 -4.82 -1.60
N LEU A 140 10.79 -5.18 -0.88
CA LEU A 140 11.05 -6.57 -0.49
C LEU A 140 9.98 -7.14 0.42
N PHE A 141 9.47 -6.33 1.36
CA PHE A 141 8.38 -6.73 2.25
C PHE A 141 7.09 -7.04 1.47
N ILE A 142 6.70 -6.17 0.54
CA ILE A 142 5.52 -6.39 -0.32
C ILE A 142 5.72 -7.63 -1.20
N ALA A 143 6.92 -7.83 -1.75
CA ALA A 143 7.25 -9.02 -2.53
C ALA A 143 7.11 -10.29 -1.67
N MET A 144 7.56 -10.27 -0.43
CA MET A 144 7.42 -11.42 0.49
C MET A 144 5.96 -11.74 0.79
N ILE A 145 5.12 -10.73 1.06
CA ILE A 145 3.67 -10.93 1.24
C ILE A 145 3.06 -11.57 -0.01
N GLY A 146 3.37 -11.04 -1.20
CA GLY A 146 2.87 -11.62 -2.45
C GLY A 146 3.30 -13.07 -2.68
N LEU A 147 4.51 -13.45 -2.29
CA LEU A 147 4.99 -14.83 -2.37
C LEU A 147 4.30 -15.74 -1.36
N CYS A 148 3.97 -15.23 -0.17
CA CYS A 148 3.18 -15.96 0.83
C CYS A 148 1.74 -16.16 0.36
N ASP A 149 1.09 -15.12 -0.16
CA ASP A 149 -0.29 -15.19 -0.67
C ASP A 149 -0.41 -16.10 -1.90
N ALA A 150 0.64 -16.13 -2.74
CA ALA A 150 0.73 -17.05 -3.86
C ALA A 150 1.02 -18.52 -3.44
N GLY A 151 1.21 -18.78 -2.14
CA GLY A 151 1.54 -20.12 -1.64
C GLY A 151 2.92 -20.63 -2.06
N ILE A 152 3.80 -19.73 -2.52
CA ILE A 152 5.19 -20.07 -2.90
C ILE A 152 6.04 -20.20 -1.63
N ILE A 153 5.80 -19.31 -0.67
CA ILE A 153 6.42 -19.32 0.65
C ILE A 153 5.37 -19.73 1.69
N THR A 154 5.71 -20.71 2.50
CA THR A 154 4.87 -21.20 3.61
C THR A 154 5.70 -21.28 4.89
N ALA A 155 5.05 -21.44 6.04
CA ALA A 155 5.75 -21.69 7.29
C ALA A 155 6.44 -23.06 7.21
N GLY A 156 7.76 -23.09 7.38
CA GLY A 156 8.53 -24.34 7.34
C GLY A 156 8.53 -25.08 8.69
N ALA A 157 8.56 -26.41 8.65
CA ALA A 157 8.76 -27.22 9.84
C ALA A 157 10.21 -27.05 10.34
N GLY A 158 10.41 -26.15 11.33
CA GLY A 158 11.73 -25.85 11.90
C GLY A 158 12.48 -24.66 11.29
N THR A 159 11.92 -24.02 10.27
CA THR A 159 12.43 -22.77 9.69
C THR A 159 11.31 -21.74 9.58
N LEU A 160 11.66 -20.44 9.65
CA LEU A 160 10.68 -19.35 9.50
C LEU A 160 9.98 -19.36 8.15
N VAL A 161 10.66 -19.84 7.12
CA VAL A 161 10.20 -19.89 5.73
C VAL A 161 10.47 -21.28 5.15
N GLY A 162 9.50 -21.83 4.47
CA GLY A 162 9.59 -23.08 3.71
C GLY A 162 9.05 -22.87 2.29
N LEU A 163 9.38 -23.80 1.41
CA LEU A 163 8.79 -23.85 0.07
C LEU A 163 7.39 -24.44 0.16
N GLY A 164 6.44 -23.81 -0.51
CA GLY A 164 5.08 -24.32 -0.61
C GLY A 164 4.97 -25.57 -1.48
N ASP A 165 3.78 -26.12 -1.54
CA ASP A 165 3.51 -27.30 -2.38
C ASP A 165 3.55 -26.93 -3.86
N ILE A 166 4.57 -27.42 -4.55
CA ILE A 166 4.84 -27.15 -5.98
C ILE A 166 3.70 -27.68 -6.87
N ALA A 167 2.97 -28.70 -6.43
CA ALA A 167 1.86 -29.27 -7.17
C ALA A 167 0.55 -28.50 -6.99
N SER A 168 0.48 -27.52 -6.08
CA SER A 168 -0.73 -26.77 -5.84
C SER A 168 -1.06 -25.82 -7.01
N PRO A 169 -2.33 -25.70 -7.42
CA PRO A 169 -2.74 -24.78 -8.47
C PRO A 169 -2.37 -23.33 -8.17
N THR A 170 -2.41 -22.93 -6.89
CA THR A 170 -2.08 -21.59 -6.42
C THR A 170 -0.61 -21.27 -6.66
N PHE A 171 0.30 -22.20 -6.38
CA PHE A 171 1.73 -22.08 -6.63
C PHE A 171 2.01 -21.88 -8.12
N ILE A 172 1.41 -22.71 -8.98
CA ILE A 172 1.62 -22.64 -10.44
C ILE A 172 1.13 -21.31 -10.99
N VAL A 173 -0.08 -20.88 -10.61
CA VAL A 173 -0.63 -19.57 -11.02
C VAL A 173 0.25 -18.43 -10.50
N GLY A 174 0.75 -18.51 -9.28
CA GLY A 174 1.66 -17.52 -8.70
C GLY A 174 2.95 -17.38 -9.51
N ILE A 175 3.60 -18.47 -9.86
CA ILE A 175 4.83 -18.45 -10.71
C ILE A 175 4.54 -17.88 -12.10
N ILE A 176 3.46 -18.33 -12.76
CA ILE A 176 3.07 -17.81 -14.07
C ILE A 176 2.83 -16.30 -14.00
N SER A 177 2.13 -15.83 -12.97
CA SER A 177 1.85 -14.41 -12.74
C SER A 177 3.13 -13.58 -12.60
N ILE A 178 4.11 -14.06 -11.84
CA ILE A 178 5.42 -13.41 -11.67
C ILE A 178 6.15 -13.34 -13.01
N VAL A 179 6.24 -14.47 -13.72
CA VAL A 179 6.94 -14.53 -15.03
C VAL A 179 6.29 -13.59 -16.04
N VAL A 180 4.97 -13.59 -16.14
CA VAL A 180 4.23 -12.71 -17.04
C VAL A 180 4.45 -11.24 -16.65
N THR A 181 4.41 -10.91 -15.37
CA THR A 181 4.63 -9.53 -14.88
C THR A 181 6.04 -9.05 -15.22
N VAL A 182 7.06 -9.88 -14.97
CA VAL A 182 8.45 -9.54 -15.30
C VAL A 182 8.66 -9.41 -16.82
N ALA A 183 8.07 -10.31 -17.61
CA ALA A 183 8.14 -10.26 -19.07
C ALA A 183 7.45 -9.01 -19.65
N LEU A 184 6.30 -8.62 -19.11
CA LEU A 184 5.61 -7.42 -19.53
C LEU A 184 6.33 -6.15 -19.06
N ALA A 185 6.91 -6.16 -17.86
CA ALA A 185 7.72 -5.06 -17.33
C ALA A 185 8.99 -4.84 -18.19
N SER A 186 9.65 -5.92 -18.61
CA SER A 186 10.83 -5.84 -19.47
C SER A 186 10.53 -5.30 -20.87
N ARG A 187 9.26 -5.41 -21.32
CA ARG A 187 8.80 -4.87 -22.60
C ARG A 187 8.26 -3.44 -22.52
N ASN A 188 8.38 -2.79 -21.37
CA ASN A 188 7.85 -1.44 -21.13
C ASN A 188 6.39 -1.28 -21.57
N VAL A 189 5.56 -2.31 -21.34
CA VAL A 189 4.14 -2.24 -21.66
C VAL A 189 3.49 -1.19 -20.73
N PRO A 190 2.91 -0.11 -21.28
CA PRO A 190 2.26 0.91 -20.46
C PRO A 190 1.10 0.28 -19.70
N CYS A 191 0.92 0.67 -18.46
CA CYS A 191 -0.18 0.24 -17.59
C CYS A 191 0.03 -1.02 -16.73
N LEU A 192 1.21 -1.62 -16.76
CA LEU A 192 1.50 -2.77 -15.90
C LEU A 192 1.76 -2.37 -14.45
N LEU A 193 2.46 -1.27 -14.28
CA LEU A 193 2.65 -0.51 -13.05
C LEU A 193 2.63 0.96 -13.50
N TYR A 194 1.51 1.63 -13.33
CA TYR A 194 1.47 3.05 -13.61
C TYR A 194 2.32 3.79 -12.57
N THR A 195 3.57 3.95 -12.91
CA THR A 195 4.35 5.04 -12.36
C THR A 195 3.92 6.29 -13.13
N SER A 196 3.25 7.22 -12.46
CA SER A 196 3.11 8.58 -12.95
C SER A 196 4.46 8.99 -13.56
N PRO A 197 4.53 9.49 -14.81
CA PRO A 197 5.78 9.95 -15.37
C PRO A 197 6.37 10.97 -14.41
N SER A 198 7.52 10.65 -13.85
CA SER A 198 8.26 11.55 -12.99
C SER A 198 8.47 12.86 -13.77
N PRO A 199 8.43 14.02 -13.14
CA PRO A 199 8.84 15.27 -13.79
C PRO A 199 10.23 15.19 -14.43
N ARG A 200 11.06 14.20 -14.04
CA ARG A 200 12.37 13.91 -14.64
C ARG A 200 12.30 13.21 -16.00
N ASP A 201 11.20 12.56 -16.35
CA ASP A 201 11.07 11.88 -17.64
C ASP A 201 10.64 12.82 -18.78
N ARG A 202 10.55 14.11 -18.49
CA ARG A 202 10.18 15.17 -19.45
C ARG A 202 11.35 16.11 -19.84
N THR A 203 12.57 15.78 -19.46
CA THR A 203 13.76 16.52 -19.92
C THR A 203 14.55 15.78 -20.96
#